data_0796c8a29be4a7a190de277cc0526934
#
_entry.id   0796c8a29be4a7a190de277cc0526934
#
_cell.length_a   1.000
_cell.length_b   1.000
_cell.length_c   1.000
_cell.angle_alpha   90.00
_cell.angle_beta   90.00
_cell.angle_gamma   90.00
#
_symmetry.space_group_name_H-M   'P 1'
#
loop_
_entity.id
_entity.type
_entity.pdbx_description
1 polymer ?
#
loop_
_entity_poly.entity_id
_entity_poly.type
_entity_poly.pdbx_seq_one_letter_code
_entity_poly.pdbx_strand_id
1 'polypeptide(L)'
;YRWRLGNIYYTKTGTGKPLLLVHDLTHASSSCEWDSLIPLLKEHYTVYTIDLLGCGRSEKPNLTYTNFLYVQLLNDFVKSEIGRRTNILATGASAPIVTMACGYNPDLFEQMMFINPDSLLSCSHIPGKSARYYKFILDLPIIGTLLYNFASARSIISRTFSESYFYNPYDVNPHYIDKYHESAHLGDSPKSVYASVQCNYTKCNITKTLEKIDNSIYILGGEAEQDIDLIIKEYTKCNPAIESSTIPNTKHLPQIENPEEVSSTVQMFFN
;
A
#
# COMPACT_ATOMS: atom_id res chain seq x y z
N TYR A 1 -15.00 -9.74 -3.29
CA TYR A 1 -15.68 -9.45 -2.01
C TYR A 1 -16.65 -8.29 -2.19
N ARG A 2 -17.93 -8.56 -1.91
CA ARG A 2 -18.96 -7.52 -1.97
C ARG A 2 -18.95 -6.69 -0.68
N TRP A 3 -18.32 -5.52 -0.75
CA TRP A 3 -18.29 -4.57 0.35
C TRP A 3 -19.34 -3.46 0.17
N ARG A 4 -19.72 -2.77 1.24
CA ARG A 4 -20.81 -1.77 1.26
C ARG A 4 -20.66 -0.61 0.26
N LEU A 5 -19.42 -0.27 -0.15
CA LEU A 5 -19.13 0.84 -1.08
C LEU A 5 -18.70 0.38 -2.47
N GLY A 6 -18.62 -0.93 -2.72
CA GLY A 6 -18.27 -1.48 -4.02
C GLY A 6 -17.68 -2.87 -3.93
N ASN A 7 -17.52 -3.54 -5.06
CA ASN A 7 -16.90 -4.85 -5.14
C ASN A 7 -15.37 -4.73 -5.05
N ILE A 8 -14.78 -5.52 -4.19
CA ILE A 8 -13.35 -5.59 -3.95
C ILE A 8 -12.78 -6.82 -4.64
N TYR A 9 -11.82 -6.60 -5.52
CA TYR A 9 -11.07 -7.68 -6.13
C TYR A 9 -10.01 -8.19 -5.15
N TYR A 10 -9.91 -9.51 -5.00
CA TYR A 10 -8.85 -10.14 -4.25
C TYR A 10 -8.50 -11.50 -4.83
N THR A 11 -7.34 -12.01 -4.50
CA THR A 11 -6.94 -13.39 -4.81
C THR A 11 -6.64 -14.15 -3.52
N LYS A 12 -6.76 -15.48 -3.57
CA LYS A 12 -6.39 -16.39 -2.50
C LYS A 12 -5.66 -17.58 -3.10
N THR A 13 -4.45 -17.84 -2.64
CA THR A 13 -3.63 -18.94 -3.14
C THR A 13 -2.73 -19.52 -2.03
N GLY A 14 -2.29 -20.76 -2.20
CA GLY A 14 -1.42 -21.43 -1.24
C GLY A 14 -2.16 -22.01 -0.05
N THR A 15 -1.39 -22.55 0.90
CA THR A 15 -1.89 -23.21 2.13
C THR A 15 -1.01 -22.84 3.33
N GLY A 16 -1.57 -22.78 4.52
CA GLY A 16 -0.85 -22.42 5.75
C GLY A 16 -1.51 -21.30 6.53
N LYS A 17 -0.73 -20.59 7.34
CA LYS A 17 -1.19 -19.40 8.06
C LYS A 17 -1.65 -18.32 7.07
N PRO A 18 -2.70 -17.54 7.37
CA PRO A 18 -3.12 -16.46 6.47
C PRO A 18 -2.09 -15.32 6.46
N LEU A 19 -1.81 -14.83 5.26
CA LEU A 19 -0.98 -13.65 5.02
C LEU A 19 -1.71 -12.73 4.04
N LEU A 20 -2.04 -11.52 4.48
CA LEU A 20 -2.68 -10.50 3.65
C LEU A 20 -1.60 -9.55 3.09
N LEU A 21 -1.56 -9.41 1.78
CA LEU A 21 -0.69 -8.49 1.06
C LEU A 21 -1.49 -7.27 0.61
N VAL A 22 -1.07 -6.08 1.04
CA VAL A 22 -1.74 -4.80 0.75
C VAL A 22 -0.77 -3.91 -0.04
N HIS A 23 -1.10 -3.65 -1.30
CA HIS A 23 -0.30 -2.80 -2.21
C HIS A 23 -0.24 -1.34 -1.74
N ASP A 24 0.67 -0.56 -2.28
CA ASP A 24 0.76 0.87 -1.99
C ASP A 24 -0.52 1.61 -2.37
N LEU A 25 -0.85 2.67 -1.63
CA LEU A 25 -2.06 3.46 -1.86
C LEU A 25 -1.78 4.61 -2.81
N THR A 26 -1.63 4.29 -4.09
CA THR A 26 -1.60 5.25 -5.19
C THR A 26 -2.76 4.98 -6.17
N HIS A 27 -2.99 5.89 -7.09
CA HIS A 27 -4.04 5.73 -8.11
C HIS A 27 -3.73 4.66 -9.17
N ALA A 28 -2.47 4.25 -9.26
CA ALA A 28 -1.98 3.30 -10.26
C ALA A 28 -1.57 1.94 -9.65
N SER A 29 -1.34 1.89 -8.34
CA SER A 29 -0.98 0.66 -7.63
C SER A 29 -2.11 -0.37 -7.62
N SER A 30 -1.74 -1.63 -7.53
CA SER A 30 -2.65 -2.77 -7.39
C SER A 30 -1.90 -3.98 -6.86
N SER A 31 -2.61 -5.08 -6.65
CA SER A 31 -2.01 -6.35 -6.23
C SER A 31 -0.93 -6.90 -7.17
N CYS A 32 -0.75 -6.36 -8.37
CA CYS A 32 0.36 -6.73 -9.26
C CYS A 32 1.75 -6.49 -8.66
N GLU A 33 1.87 -5.62 -7.64
CA GLU A 33 3.12 -5.44 -6.88
C GLU A 33 3.65 -6.73 -6.25
N TRP A 34 2.77 -7.71 -6.08
CA TRP A 34 3.04 -8.99 -5.42
C TRP A 34 3.28 -10.15 -6.39
N ASP A 35 3.16 -9.92 -7.72
CA ASP A 35 3.20 -11.00 -8.71
C ASP A 35 4.51 -11.83 -8.63
N SER A 36 5.65 -11.20 -8.37
CA SER A 36 6.93 -11.89 -8.18
C SER A 36 7.06 -12.59 -6.81
N LEU A 37 6.38 -12.08 -5.79
CA LEU A 37 6.51 -12.58 -4.41
C LEU A 37 5.54 -13.72 -4.11
N ILE A 38 4.34 -13.71 -4.68
CA ILE A 38 3.30 -14.73 -4.43
C ILE A 38 3.81 -16.16 -4.66
N PRO A 39 4.53 -16.48 -5.76
CA PRO A 39 5.03 -17.83 -6.00
C PRO A 39 5.91 -18.37 -4.88
N LEU A 40 6.69 -17.49 -4.23
CA LEU A 40 7.62 -17.81 -3.15
C LEU A 40 6.90 -17.97 -1.79
N LEU A 41 5.81 -17.25 -1.58
CA LEU A 41 5.08 -17.26 -0.30
C LEU A 41 3.98 -18.32 -0.23
N LYS A 42 3.36 -18.70 -1.35
CA LYS A 42 2.22 -19.64 -1.37
C LYS A 42 2.56 -21.05 -0.87
N GLU A 43 3.83 -21.41 -0.85
CA GLU A 43 4.31 -22.71 -0.34
C GLU A 43 4.22 -22.78 1.20
N HIS A 44 4.22 -21.62 1.87
CA HIS A 44 4.25 -21.50 3.34
C HIS A 44 2.99 -20.85 3.94
N TYR A 45 2.27 -20.05 3.13
CA TYR A 45 1.13 -19.26 3.58
C TYR A 45 -0.09 -19.44 2.70
N THR A 46 -1.26 -19.25 3.29
CA THR A 46 -2.46 -18.91 2.51
C THR A 46 -2.40 -17.41 2.21
N VAL A 47 -1.91 -17.07 1.03
CA VAL A 47 -1.68 -15.69 0.60
C VAL A 47 -2.98 -15.09 0.07
N TYR A 48 -3.39 -13.98 0.66
CA TYR A 48 -4.46 -13.12 0.16
C TYR A 48 -3.84 -11.85 -0.40
N THR A 49 -4.20 -11.47 -1.61
CA THR A 49 -3.89 -10.13 -2.16
C THR A 49 -5.19 -9.37 -2.33
N ILE A 50 -5.21 -8.10 -2.07
CA ILE A 50 -6.39 -7.25 -2.20
C ILE A 50 -6.05 -6.06 -3.09
N ASP A 51 -6.93 -5.72 -4.04
CA ASP A 51 -6.95 -4.42 -4.66
C ASP A 51 -7.83 -3.50 -3.79
N LEU A 52 -7.26 -2.46 -3.23
CA LEU A 52 -8.01 -1.52 -2.41
C LEU A 52 -9.12 -0.85 -3.23
N LEU A 53 -10.24 -0.48 -2.60
CA LEU A 53 -11.32 0.25 -3.29
C LEU A 53 -10.75 1.47 -4.01
N GLY A 54 -11.08 1.65 -5.27
CA GLY A 54 -10.53 2.72 -6.12
C GLY A 54 -9.22 2.34 -6.85
N CYS A 55 -8.62 1.19 -6.57
CA CYS A 55 -7.37 0.71 -7.16
C CYS A 55 -7.59 -0.58 -7.97
N GLY A 56 -6.66 -0.88 -8.88
CA GLY A 56 -6.63 -2.12 -9.64
C GLY A 56 -7.97 -2.49 -10.28
N ARG A 57 -8.40 -3.72 -10.01
CA ARG A 57 -9.65 -4.33 -10.51
C ARG A 57 -10.84 -4.12 -9.58
N SER A 58 -10.62 -3.52 -8.39
CA SER A 58 -11.71 -3.15 -7.50
C SER A 58 -12.55 -2.02 -8.08
N GLU A 59 -13.81 -1.95 -7.69
CA GLU A 59 -14.68 -0.86 -8.11
C GLU A 59 -14.11 0.51 -7.72
N LYS A 60 -14.39 1.51 -8.55
CA LYS A 60 -13.92 2.88 -8.39
C LYS A 60 -15.09 3.87 -8.32
N PRO A 61 -15.91 3.79 -7.26
CA PRO A 61 -17.05 4.71 -7.10
C PRO A 61 -16.57 6.17 -6.99
N ASN A 62 -17.39 7.09 -7.48
CA ASN A 62 -17.13 8.51 -7.37
C ASN A 62 -17.41 9.01 -5.95
N LEU A 63 -16.38 8.98 -5.10
CA LEU A 63 -16.44 9.41 -3.71
C LEU A 63 -15.11 10.02 -3.23
N THR A 64 -15.08 10.58 -2.05
CA THR A 64 -13.82 10.96 -1.39
C THR A 64 -13.28 9.76 -0.62
N TYR A 65 -12.12 9.26 -1.05
CA TYR A 65 -11.43 8.16 -0.39
C TYR A 65 -10.65 8.69 0.81
N THR A 66 -11.01 8.22 2.00
CA THR A 66 -10.39 8.65 3.25
C THR A 66 -9.62 7.51 3.90
N ASN A 67 -8.67 7.84 4.78
CA ASN A 67 -7.99 6.86 5.61
C ASN A 67 -8.98 5.95 6.36
N PHE A 68 -10.02 6.55 6.95
CA PHE A 68 -11.03 5.80 7.70
C PHE A 68 -11.80 4.79 6.84
N LEU A 69 -12.06 5.12 5.56
CA LEU A 69 -12.67 4.20 4.60
C LEU A 69 -11.81 2.93 4.46
N TYR A 70 -10.50 3.09 4.27
CA TYR A 70 -9.58 1.96 4.08
C TYR A 70 -9.35 1.17 5.37
N VAL A 71 -9.28 1.84 6.53
CA VAL A 71 -9.24 1.18 7.83
C VAL A 71 -10.45 0.25 8.01
N GLN A 72 -11.66 0.72 7.68
CA GLN A 72 -12.86 -0.10 7.75
C GLN A 72 -12.85 -1.23 6.73
N LEU A 73 -12.43 -0.95 5.48
CA LEU A 73 -12.30 -1.99 4.45
C LEU A 73 -11.41 -3.15 4.90
N LEU A 74 -10.22 -2.85 5.41
CA LEU A 74 -9.28 -3.89 5.86
C LEU A 74 -9.85 -4.69 7.03
N ASN A 75 -10.43 -4.04 8.03
CA ASN A 75 -11.05 -4.74 9.17
C ASN A 75 -12.21 -5.64 8.72
N ASP A 76 -13.11 -5.12 7.86
CA ASP A 76 -14.24 -5.89 7.35
C ASP A 76 -13.78 -7.06 6.49
N PHE A 77 -12.76 -6.86 5.65
CA PHE A 77 -12.18 -7.89 4.80
C PHE A 77 -11.54 -9.02 5.62
N VAL A 78 -10.70 -8.70 6.60
CA VAL A 78 -10.08 -9.71 7.46
C VAL A 78 -11.15 -10.49 8.22
N LYS A 79 -12.16 -9.79 8.76
CA LYS A 79 -13.24 -10.41 9.53
C LYS A 79 -14.13 -11.33 8.67
N SER A 80 -14.46 -10.91 7.44
CA SER A 80 -15.45 -11.60 6.60
C SER A 80 -14.83 -12.66 5.70
N GLU A 81 -13.71 -12.34 5.03
CA GLU A 81 -13.12 -13.19 3.99
C GLU A 81 -12.02 -14.09 4.54
N ILE A 82 -11.19 -13.59 5.46
CA ILE A 82 -10.14 -14.39 6.09
C ILE A 82 -10.72 -15.15 7.29
N GLY A 83 -11.52 -14.49 8.11
CA GLY A 83 -12.28 -15.09 9.23
C GLY A 83 -11.43 -15.54 10.41
N ARG A 84 -10.16 -15.19 10.44
CA ARG A 84 -9.20 -15.48 11.53
C ARG A 84 -8.10 -14.47 11.58
N ARG A 85 -7.39 -14.43 12.70
CA ARG A 85 -6.21 -13.58 12.90
C ARG A 85 -5.19 -13.81 11.79
N THR A 86 -4.64 -12.72 11.20
CA THR A 86 -3.81 -12.80 10.00
C THR A 86 -2.54 -11.98 10.14
N ASN A 87 -1.45 -12.47 9.56
CA ASN A 87 -0.27 -11.68 9.29
C ASN A 87 -0.57 -10.72 8.13
N ILE A 88 0.06 -9.56 8.12
CA ILE A 88 -0.15 -8.57 7.07
C ILE A 88 1.17 -7.96 6.61
N LEU A 89 1.34 -7.87 5.30
CA LEU A 89 2.45 -7.20 4.65
C LEU A 89 1.88 -6.04 3.82
N ALA A 90 2.36 -4.83 4.05
CA ALA A 90 1.89 -3.63 3.36
C ALA A 90 3.04 -2.77 2.85
N THR A 91 2.81 -2.05 1.75
CA THR A 91 3.80 -1.14 1.16
C THR A 91 3.37 0.32 1.27
N GLY A 92 4.36 1.20 1.33
CA GLY A 92 4.18 2.64 1.17
C GLY A 92 3.11 3.25 2.07
N ALA A 93 2.21 4.01 1.46
CA ALA A 93 1.12 4.72 2.12
C ALA A 93 0.03 3.79 2.69
N SER A 94 0.03 2.49 2.39
CA SER A 94 -0.87 1.51 3.02
C SER A 94 -0.42 1.09 4.41
N ALA A 95 0.87 1.20 4.75
CA ALA A 95 1.39 0.85 6.07
C ALA A 95 0.73 1.65 7.22
N PRO A 96 0.57 3.00 7.12
CA PRO A 96 -0.18 3.76 8.11
C PRO A 96 -1.65 3.34 8.25
N ILE A 97 -2.29 2.97 7.15
CA ILE A 97 -3.68 2.49 7.16
C ILE A 97 -3.79 1.16 7.91
N VAL A 98 -2.86 0.23 7.66
CA VAL A 98 -2.77 -1.06 8.38
C VAL A 98 -2.51 -0.83 9.86
N THR A 99 -1.60 0.07 10.22
CA THR A 99 -1.34 0.45 11.60
C THR A 99 -2.61 0.94 12.29
N MET A 100 -3.39 1.81 11.66
CA MET A 100 -4.67 2.29 12.19
C MET A 100 -5.72 1.17 12.26
N ALA A 101 -5.75 0.27 11.28
CA ALA A 101 -6.68 -0.86 11.28
C ALA A 101 -6.40 -1.82 12.44
N CYS A 102 -5.12 -2.10 12.70
CA CYS A 102 -4.68 -2.89 13.86
C CYS A 102 -5.02 -2.18 15.18
N GLY A 103 -4.73 -0.88 15.29
CA GLY A 103 -5.08 -0.09 16.49
C GLY A 103 -6.58 -0.04 16.77
N TYR A 104 -7.43 -0.18 15.74
CA TYR A 104 -8.88 -0.23 15.89
C TYR A 104 -9.39 -1.62 16.30
N ASN A 105 -8.82 -2.72 15.73
CA ASN A 105 -9.16 -4.10 16.04
C ASN A 105 -7.89 -4.97 16.12
N PRO A 106 -7.14 -4.91 17.23
CA PRO A 106 -5.86 -5.61 17.33
C PRO A 106 -5.99 -7.14 17.24
N ASP A 107 -7.14 -7.71 17.61
CA ASP A 107 -7.38 -9.14 17.57
C ASP A 107 -7.48 -9.73 16.15
N LEU A 108 -7.65 -8.88 15.13
CA LEU A 108 -7.71 -9.33 13.73
C LEU A 108 -6.31 -9.55 13.13
N PHE A 109 -5.29 -8.90 13.68
CA PHE A 109 -3.92 -8.90 13.14
C PHE A 109 -2.97 -9.64 14.08
N GLU A 110 -2.06 -10.42 13.54
CA GLU A 110 -1.05 -11.14 14.30
C GLU A 110 0.27 -10.35 14.31
N GLN A 111 0.96 -10.33 13.20
CA GLN A 111 2.20 -9.59 13.00
C GLN A 111 2.07 -8.72 11.74
N MET A 112 2.79 -7.62 11.70
CA MET A 112 2.75 -6.68 10.58
C MET A 112 4.16 -6.44 10.03
N MET A 113 4.32 -6.49 8.72
CA MET A 113 5.55 -6.07 8.05
C MET A 113 5.23 -4.91 7.09
N PHE A 114 6.06 -3.89 7.10
CA PHE A 114 5.92 -2.72 6.25
C PHE A 114 7.13 -2.58 5.34
N ILE A 115 6.89 -2.52 4.03
CA ILE A 115 7.93 -2.24 3.03
C ILE A 115 7.88 -0.75 2.70
N ASN A 116 8.99 -0.05 2.93
CA ASN A 116 9.13 1.39 2.65
C ASN A 116 7.92 2.22 3.11
N PRO A 117 7.54 2.21 4.40
CA PRO A 117 6.38 2.95 4.87
C PRO A 117 6.58 4.46 4.73
N ASP A 118 5.49 5.21 4.58
CA ASP A 118 5.52 6.67 4.64
C ASP A 118 6.12 7.18 5.96
N SER A 119 6.88 8.30 5.93
CA SER A 119 7.38 8.96 7.15
C SER A 119 6.23 9.41 8.06
N LEU A 120 6.45 9.42 9.37
CA LEU A 120 5.43 9.89 10.34
C LEU A 120 5.06 11.37 10.10
N LEU A 121 6.00 12.15 9.61
CA LEU A 121 5.76 13.54 9.21
C LEU A 121 4.78 13.59 8.02
N SER A 122 5.01 12.80 6.97
CA SER A 122 4.10 12.67 5.82
C SER A 122 2.71 12.24 6.24
N CYS A 123 2.62 11.24 7.13
CA CYS A 123 1.36 10.72 7.67
C CYS A 123 0.55 11.76 8.46
N SER A 124 1.21 12.75 9.06
CA SER A 124 0.55 13.79 9.88
C SER A 124 -0.11 14.91 9.09
N HIS A 125 0.09 14.97 7.76
CA HIS A 125 -0.50 15.99 6.90
C HIS A 125 -2.02 15.79 6.76
N ILE A 126 -2.79 16.66 7.38
CA ILE A 126 -4.26 16.69 7.25
C ILE A 126 -4.71 17.60 6.09
N PRO A 127 -5.82 17.25 5.42
CA PRO A 127 -6.37 18.10 4.36
C PRO A 127 -6.75 19.50 4.88
N GLY A 128 -6.10 20.53 4.36
CA GLY A 128 -6.41 21.92 4.68
C GLY A 128 -7.44 22.54 3.72
N LYS A 129 -7.65 23.88 3.84
CA LYS A 129 -8.54 24.63 2.93
C LYS A 129 -8.07 24.57 1.47
N SER A 130 -6.76 24.65 1.24
CA SER A 130 -6.14 24.52 -0.08
C SER A 130 -6.37 23.15 -0.70
N ALA A 131 -6.28 22.08 0.09
CA ALA A 131 -6.55 20.72 -0.36
C ALA A 131 -7.98 20.55 -0.85
N ARG A 132 -8.96 21.15 -0.16
CA ARG A 132 -10.37 21.14 -0.57
C ARG A 132 -10.58 21.84 -1.92
N TYR A 133 -9.94 23.00 -2.12
CA TYR A 133 -10.02 23.73 -3.37
C TYR A 133 -9.35 22.95 -4.52
N TYR A 134 -8.17 22.39 -4.26
CA TYR A 134 -7.45 21.59 -5.25
C TYR A 134 -8.24 20.32 -5.61
N LYS A 135 -8.81 19.63 -4.62
CA LYS A 135 -9.70 18.49 -4.88
C LYS A 135 -10.90 18.88 -5.74
N PHE A 136 -11.52 20.04 -5.49
CA PHE A 136 -12.60 20.52 -6.34
C PHE A 136 -12.19 20.69 -7.80
N ILE A 137 -10.98 21.20 -8.07
CA ILE A 137 -10.44 21.31 -9.45
C ILE A 137 -10.25 19.91 -10.08
N LEU A 138 -9.68 18.97 -9.32
CA LEU A 138 -9.48 17.59 -9.79
C LEU A 138 -10.79 16.84 -10.04
N ASP A 139 -11.85 17.19 -9.31
CA ASP A 139 -13.17 16.59 -9.51
C ASP A 139 -13.91 17.15 -10.74
N LEU A 140 -13.50 18.30 -11.29
CA LEU A 140 -14.12 18.87 -12.50
C LEU A 140 -14.07 17.89 -13.69
N PRO A 141 -15.16 17.78 -14.46
CA PRO A 141 -15.26 16.77 -15.51
C PRO A 141 -14.18 16.88 -16.60
N ILE A 142 -13.86 18.08 -17.05
CA ILE A 142 -12.91 18.30 -18.15
C ILE A 142 -11.49 18.50 -17.60
N ILE A 143 -11.29 19.52 -16.76
CA ILE A 143 -9.96 19.89 -16.25
C ILE A 143 -9.37 18.76 -15.41
N GLY A 144 -10.15 18.22 -14.47
CA GLY A 144 -9.70 17.12 -13.61
C GLY A 144 -9.37 15.85 -14.41
N THR A 145 -10.15 15.54 -15.46
CA THR A 145 -9.87 14.39 -16.31
C THR A 145 -8.59 14.59 -17.15
N LEU A 146 -8.33 15.80 -17.65
CA LEU A 146 -7.08 16.10 -18.36
C LEU A 146 -5.86 15.98 -17.43
N LEU A 147 -5.95 16.54 -16.23
CA LEU A 147 -4.87 16.44 -15.23
C LEU A 147 -4.63 14.98 -14.82
N TYR A 148 -5.70 14.23 -14.62
CA TYR A 148 -5.61 12.80 -14.30
C TYR A 148 -4.96 12.00 -15.44
N ASN A 149 -5.42 12.16 -16.67
CA ASN A 149 -4.86 11.46 -17.83
C ASN A 149 -3.39 11.78 -18.05
N PHE A 150 -2.98 13.03 -17.78
CA PHE A 150 -1.58 13.40 -17.81
C PHE A 150 -0.77 12.68 -16.74
N ALA A 151 -1.24 12.70 -15.48
CA ALA A 151 -0.57 12.04 -14.34
C ALA A 151 -0.51 10.51 -14.51
N SER A 152 -1.52 9.92 -15.17
CA SER A 152 -1.64 8.47 -15.39
C SER A 152 -1.09 8.02 -16.75
N ALA A 153 -0.47 8.94 -17.53
CA ALA A 153 0.11 8.59 -18.82
C ALA A 153 1.22 7.54 -18.65
N ARG A 154 1.27 6.56 -19.57
CA ARG A 154 2.26 5.49 -19.54
C ARG A 154 3.70 6.00 -19.46
N SER A 155 4.00 7.13 -20.12
CA SER A 155 5.31 7.77 -20.07
C SER A 155 5.67 8.31 -18.68
N ILE A 156 4.70 8.88 -17.97
CA ILE A 156 4.89 9.36 -16.59
C ILE A 156 5.09 8.18 -15.65
N ILE A 157 4.28 7.12 -15.76
CA ILE A 157 4.45 5.89 -14.98
C ILE A 157 5.84 5.28 -15.26
N SER A 158 6.23 5.14 -16.52
CA SER A 158 7.55 4.63 -16.90
C SER A 158 8.69 5.45 -16.27
N ARG A 159 8.56 6.78 -16.31
CA ARG A 159 9.52 7.68 -15.69
C ARG A 159 9.58 7.48 -14.16
N THR A 160 8.44 7.34 -13.50
CA THR A 160 8.38 7.08 -12.05
C THR A 160 9.09 5.78 -11.70
N PHE A 161 8.87 4.70 -12.49
CA PHE A 161 9.60 3.44 -12.29
C PHE A 161 11.11 3.63 -12.40
N SER A 162 11.58 4.31 -13.44
CA SER A 162 13.01 4.48 -13.68
C SER A 162 13.70 5.45 -12.72
N GLU A 163 13.03 6.53 -12.30
CA GLU A 163 13.65 7.56 -11.48
C GLU A 163 13.42 7.36 -9.97
N SER A 164 12.25 6.79 -9.59
CA SER A 164 11.83 6.76 -8.19
C SER A 164 11.66 5.35 -7.62
N TYR A 165 11.18 4.40 -8.41
CA TYR A 165 10.80 3.09 -7.88
C TYR A 165 11.90 2.04 -7.91
N PHE A 166 12.79 2.09 -8.91
CA PHE A 166 13.85 1.11 -9.08
C PHE A 166 15.22 1.70 -8.79
N TYR A 167 16.08 0.88 -8.18
CA TYR A 167 17.50 1.19 -7.98
C TYR A 167 18.22 1.28 -9.32
N ASN A 168 18.06 0.26 -10.16
CA ASN A 168 18.60 0.25 -11.51
C ASN A 168 17.49 0.44 -12.55
N PRO A 169 17.45 1.58 -13.26
CA PRO A 169 16.42 1.86 -14.27
C PRO A 169 16.37 0.84 -15.42
N TYR A 170 17.46 0.12 -15.65
CA TYR A 170 17.54 -0.88 -16.74
C TYR A 170 16.89 -2.21 -16.37
N ASP A 171 16.62 -2.46 -15.10
CA ASP A 171 15.96 -3.68 -14.62
C ASP A 171 14.43 -3.56 -14.59
N VAL A 172 13.91 -2.39 -14.95
CA VAL A 172 12.45 -2.15 -15.00
C VAL A 172 11.81 -3.02 -16.08
N ASN A 173 11.04 -4.02 -15.64
CA ASN A 173 10.25 -4.83 -16.56
C ASN A 173 9.04 -4.03 -17.06
N PRO A 174 8.89 -3.82 -18.39
CA PRO A 174 7.75 -3.11 -18.99
C PRO A 174 6.38 -3.65 -18.58
N HIS A 175 6.31 -4.92 -18.21
CA HIS A 175 5.08 -5.55 -17.71
C HIS A 175 4.48 -4.80 -16.52
N TYR A 176 5.30 -4.38 -15.54
CA TYR A 176 4.81 -3.62 -14.40
C TYR A 176 4.31 -2.23 -14.79
N ILE A 177 4.99 -1.56 -15.73
CA ILE A 177 4.54 -0.27 -16.27
C ILE A 177 3.15 -0.43 -16.91
N ASP A 178 2.96 -1.49 -17.70
CA ASP A 178 1.69 -1.77 -18.35
C ASP A 178 0.58 -2.09 -17.34
N LYS A 179 0.87 -2.86 -16.28
CA LYS A 179 -0.05 -3.17 -15.19
C LYS A 179 -0.48 -1.93 -14.40
N TYR A 180 0.46 -1.05 -14.08
CA TYR A 180 0.16 0.22 -13.40
C TYR A 180 -0.68 1.14 -14.29
N HIS A 181 -0.33 1.22 -15.58
CA HIS A 181 -1.13 1.98 -16.54
C HIS A 181 -2.55 1.41 -16.70
N GLU A 182 -2.68 0.09 -16.82
CA GLU A 182 -3.98 -0.59 -16.85
C GLU A 182 -4.77 -0.27 -15.57
N SER A 183 -4.19 -0.47 -14.40
CA SER A 183 -4.81 -0.19 -13.10
C SER A 183 -5.37 1.24 -13.02
N ALA A 184 -4.59 2.22 -13.48
CA ALA A 184 -5.01 3.62 -13.48
C ALA A 184 -6.19 3.92 -14.41
N HIS A 185 -6.43 3.11 -15.44
CA HIS A 185 -7.47 3.37 -16.46
C HIS A 185 -8.70 2.44 -16.36
N LEU A 186 -8.70 1.49 -15.44
CA LEU A 186 -9.87 0.63 -15.19
C LEU A 186 -10.95 1.37 -14.38
N GLY A 187 -12.21 0.99 -14.62
CA GLY A 187 -13.37 1.42 -13.82
C GLY A 187 -13.93 2.79 -14.20
N ASP A 188 -15.04 3.17 -13.52
CA ASP A 188 -15.88 4.31 -13.92
C ASP A 188 -15.30 5.67 -13.48
N SER A 189 -14.64 5.74 -12.32
CA SER A 189 -14.17 7.02 -11.76
C SER A 189 -12.77 6.92 -11.14
N PRO A 190 -11.73 6.51 -11.91
CA PRO A 190 -10.40 6.31 -11.37
C PRO A 190 -9.75 7.59 -10.85
N LYS A 191 -10.14 8.78 -11.34
CA LYS A 191 -9.62 10.06 -10.87
C LYS A 191 -10.01 10.40 -9.43
N SER A 192 -11.06 9.80 -8.87
CA SER A 192 -11.54 10.13 -7.52
C SER A 192 -10.58 9.68 -6.42
N VAL A 193 -9.93 8.50 -6.58
CA VAL A 193 -8.86 8.07 -5.67
C VAL A 193 -7.63 8.95 -5.83
N TYR A 194 -7.22 9.27 -7.07
CA TYR A 194 -6.13 10.19 -7.33
C TYR A 194 -6.34 11.54 -6.63
N ALA A 195 -7.50 12.18 -6.81
CA ALA A 195 -7.83 13.43 -6.16
C ALA A 195 -7.76 13.35 -4.63
N SER A 196 -8.19 12.22 -4.06
CA SER A 196 -8.18 12.01 -2.62
C SER A 196 -6.76 11.84 -2.07
N VAL A 197 -5.91 11.06 -2.75
CA VAL A 197 -4.50 10.85 -2.39
C VAL A 197 -3.73 12.17 -2.49
N GLN A 198 -3.82 12.88 -3.63
CA GLN A 198 -3.11 14.15 -3.86
C GLN A 198 -3.52 15.25 -2.86
N CYS A 199 -4.71 15.16 -2.32
CA CYS A 199 -5.23 16.12 -1.33
C CYS A 199 -5.11 15.63 0.12
N ASN A 200 -4.31 14.60 0.39
CA ASN A 200 -4.02 14.05 1.72
C ASN A 200 -5.23 13.49 2.50
N TYR A 201 -6.36 13.18 1.83
CA TYR A 201 -7.52 12.59 2.51
C TYR A 201 -7.26 11.17 3.01
N THR A 202 -6.25 10.49 2.46
CA THR A 202 -5.84 9.13 2.85
C THR A 202 -4.80 9.12 3.97
N LYS A 203 -4.18 10.27 4.27
CA LYS A 203 -3.17 10.39 5.32
C LYS A 203 -3.78 10.27 6.72
N CYS A 204 -3.06 9.65 7.64
CA CYS A 204 -3.46 9.51 9.05
C CYS A 204 -2.24 9.56 9.97
N ASN A 205 -2.32 10.36 11.01
CA ASN A 205 -1.29 10.39 12.04
C ASN A 205 -1.38 9.13 12.90
N ILE A 206 -0.36 8.29 12.81
CA ILE A 206 -0.32 6.97 13.47
C ILE A 206 0.56 6.97 14.73
N THR A 207 1.21 8.07 15.08
CA THR A 207 2.18 8.14 16.20
C THR A 207 1.63 7.53 17.48
N LYS A 208 0.45 8.02 17.93
CA LYS A 208 -0.18 7.50 19.15
C LYS A 208 -0.64 6.05 19.06
N THR A 209 -0.90 5.57 17.86
CA THR A 209 -1.30 4.18 17.62
C THR A 209 -0.07 3.28 17.70
N LEU A 210 1.04 3.66 17.09
CA LEU A 210 2.31 2.95 17.17
C LEU A 210 2.81 2.81 18.61
N GLU A 211 2.65 3.86 19.44
CA GLU A 211 3.02 3.83 20.87
C GLU A 211 2.20 2.82 21.69
N LYS A 212 1.05 2.38 21.21
CA LYS A 212 0.10 1.54 21.95
C LYS A 212 -0.07 0.13 21.39
N ILE A 213 0.38 -0.12 20.18
CA ILE A 213 0.26 -1.44 19.56
C ILE A 213 1.25 -2.41 20.20
N ASP A 214 0.74 -3.54 20.66
CA ASP A 214 1.54 -4.66 21.21
C ASP A 214 1.88 -5.71 20.14
N ASN A 215 1.31 -5.60 18.93
CA ASN A 215 1.60 -6.51 17.82
C ASN A 215 3.03 -6.27 17.31
N SER A 216 3.74 -7.34 17.01
CA SER A 216 5.09 -7.25 16.43
C SER A 216 5.04 -6.55 15.06
N ILE A 217 5.95 -5.62 14.86
CA ILE A 217 6.10 -4.86 13.59
C ILE A 217 7.53 -5.02 13.10
N TYR A 218 7.67 -5.27 11.79
CA TYR A 218 8.94 -5.25 11.09
C TYR A 218 8.92 -4.24 9.96
N ILE A 219 9.97 -3.43 9.82
CA ILE A 219 10.14 -2.52 8.68
C ILE A 219 11.24 -3.04 7.78
N LEU A 220 10.90 -3.28 6.52
CA LEU A 220 11.81 -3.69 5.48
C LEU A 220 12.01 -2.54 4.50
N GLY A 221 13.21 -1.99 4.43
CA GLY A 221 13.55 -0.89 3.54
C GLY A 221 14.29 -1.34 2.28
N GLY A 222 14.09 -0.63 1.17
CA GLY A 222 15.10 -0.64 0.11
C GLY A 222 16.28 0.22 0.52
N GLU A 223 17.52 -0.28 0.41
CA GLU A 223 18.71 0.46 0.85
C GLU A 223 18.85 1.86 0.19
N ALA A 224 18.43 1.96 -1.07
CA ALA A 224 18.47 3.21 -1.83
C ALA A 224 17.15 4.02 -1.78
N GLU A 225 16.18 3.60 -0.96
CA GLU A 225 14.96 4.38 -0.76
C GLU A 225 15.28 5.68 -0.01
N GLN A 226 14.67 6.77 -0.48
CA GLN A 226 14.93 8.08 0.08
C GLN A 226 14.52 8.13 1.56
N ASP A 227 15.44 8.60 2.41
CA ASP A 227 15.22 8.83 3.84
C ASP A 227 14.83 7.58 4.65
N ILE A 228 15.02 6.35 4.13
CA ILE A 228 14.59 5.11 4.80
C ILE A 228 15.16 4.98 6.22
N ASP A 229 16.42 5.31 6.42
CA ASP A 229 17.05 5.26 7.76
C ASP A 229 16.41 6.24 8.74
N LEU A 230 15.98 7.42 8.26
CA LEU A 230 15.28 8.40 9.08
C LEU A 230 13.88 7.91 9.42
N ILE A 231 13.17 7.33 8.44
CA ILE A 231 11.84 6.74 8.63
C ILE A 231 11.89 5.61 9.66
N ILE A 232 12.84 4.69 9.53
CA ILE A 232 13.05 3.60 10.51
C ILE A 232 13.28 4.18 11.91
N LYS A 233 14.12 5.21 12.05
CA LYS A 233 14.38 5.88 13.33
C LYS A 233 13.15 6.57 13.90
N GLU A 234 12.29 7.18 13.06
CA GLU A 234 11.03 7.77 13.51
C GLU A 234 10.10 6.71 14.11
N TYR A 235 9.93 5.58 13.41
CA TYR A 235 9.07 4.48 13.86
C TYR A 235 9.59 3.80 15.12
N THR A 236 10.87 3.46 15.17
CA THR A 236 11.52 2.83 16.34
C THR A 236 11.56 3.74 17.55
N LYS A 237 11.60 5.06 17.37
CA LYS A 237 11.47 6.02 18.46
C LYS A 237 10.08 5.99 19.09
N CYS A 238 9.01 5.78 18.28
CA CYS A 238 7.65 5.66 18.78
C CYS A 238 7.38 4.31 19.42
N ASN A 239 7.92 3.23 18.86
CA ASN A 239 7.78 1.88 19.38
C ASN A 239 9.14 1.14 19.27
N PRO A 240 9.91 1.05 20.38
CA PRO A 240 11.24 0.43 20.37
C PRO A 240 11.25 -1.08 20.07
N ALA A 241 10.08 -1.75 20.08
CA ALA A 241 9.96 -3.16 19.74
C ALA A 241 9.90 -3.40 18.21
N ILE A 242 9.89 -2.35 17.39
CA ILE A 242 9.93 -2.47 15.95
C ILE A 242 11.31 -2.93 15.50
N GLU A 243 11.33 -4.06 14.79
CA GLU A 243 12.53 -4.58 14.13
C GLU A 243 12.63 -4.04 12.70
N SER A 244 13.83 -4.01 12.13
CA SER A 244 14.03 -3.50 10.79
C SER A 244 15.28 -4.06 10.11
N SER A 245 15.24 -4.12 8.78
CA SER A 245 16.41 -4.31 7.92
C SER A 245 16.23 -3.58 6.58
N THR A 246 17.30 -3.51 5.81
CA THR A 246 17.27 -3.00 4.44
C THR A 246 17.76 -4.06 3.46
N ILE A 247 17.22 -4.06 2.24
CA ILE A 247 17.64 -4.93 1.14
C ILE A 247 18.60 -4.16 0.24
N PRO A 248 19.83 -4.65 0.03
CA PRO A 248 20.82 -3.97 -0.78
C PRO A 248 20.39 -3.89 -2.26
N ASN A 249 20.82 -2.83 -2.93
CA ASN A 249 20.54 -2.58 -4.36
C ASN A 249 19.04 -2.59 -4.72
N THR A 250 18.18 -2.21 -3.80
CA THR A 250 16.75 -1.98 -4.05
C THR A 250 16.34 -0.61 -3.61
N LYS A 251 15.22 -0.13 -4.15
CA LYS A 251 14.69 1.20 -3.85
C LYS A 251 13.25 1.10 -3.32
N HIS A 252 12.26 1.65 -4.05
CA HIS A 252 10.88 1.75 -3.54
C HIS A 252 10.13 0.42 -3.55
N LEU A 253 10.43 -0.47 -4.49
CA LEU A 253 9.71 -1.74 -4.69
C LEU A 253 10.62 -2.97 -4.50
N PRO A 254 11.24 -3.19 -3.33
CA PRO A 254 12.11 -4.34 -3.08
C PRO A 254 11.43 -5.68 -3.41
N GLN A 255 10.11 -5.79 -3.20
CA GLN A 255 9.31 -6.98 -3.49
C GLN A 255 9.25 -7.34 -4.99
N ILE A 256 9.61 -6.37 -5.86
CA ILE A 256 9.72 -6.59 -7.32
C ILE A 256 11.20 -6.73 -7.71
N GLU A 257 12.09 -5.93 -7.11
CA GLU A 257 13.51 -5.87 -7.47
C GLU A 257 14.30 -7.09 -6.95
N ASN A 258 14.00 -7.56 -5.74
CA ASN A 258 14.64 -8.71 -5.09
C ASN A 258 13.62 -9.54 -4.28
N PRO A 259 12.68 -10.22 -4.95
CA PRO A 259 11.60 -10.96 -4.28
C PRO A 259 12.10 -12.12 -3.42
N GLU A 260 13.25 -12.72 -3.74
CA GLU A 260 13.84 -13.81 -2.98
C GLU A 260 14.27 -13.35 -1.58
N GLU A 261 14.96 -12.22 -1.47
CA GLU A 261 15.38 -11.65 -0.19
C GLU A 261 14.19 -11.17 0.63
N VAL A 262 13.21 -10.53 -0.01
CA VAL A 262 11.95 -10.16 0.64
C VAL A 262 11.24 -11.40 1.18
N SER A 263 11.12 -12.47 0.38
CA SER A 263 10.49 -13.73 0.81
C SER A 263 11.21 -14.35 2.01
N SER A 264 12.53 -14.36 2.00
CA SER A 264 13.35 -14.88 3.10
C SER A 264 13.10 -14.11 4.40
N THR A 265 13.04 -12.79 4.32
CA THR A 265 12.75 -11.90 5.47
C THR A 265 11.31 -12.09 5.96
N VAL A 266 10.33 -12.22 5.05
CA VAL A 266 8.93 -12.52 5.39
C VAL A 266 8.81 -13.83 6.15
N GLN A 267 9.48 -14.90 5.66
CA GLN A 267 9.48 -16.21 6.31
C GLN A 267 10.17 -16.16 7.69
N MET A 268 11.29 -15.44 7.80
CA MET A 268 12.00 -15.27 9.08
C MET A 268 11.11 -14.60 10.13
N PHE A 269 10.36 -13.57 9.76
CA PHE A 269 9.59 -12.76 10.72
C PHE A 269 8.23 -13.38 11.06
N PHE A 270 7.53 -13.99 10.12
CA PHE A 270 6.17 -14.52 10.32
C PHE A 270 6.11 -16.01 10.74
N ASN A 271 7.25 -16.66 10.95
CA ASN A 271 7.30 -18.06 11.42
C ASN A 271 7.08 -18.25 12.91
#